data_44a0d2c78a95ae1b7e53e40345070d06
#
_entry.id   44a0d2c78a95ae1b7e53e40345070d06
#
_cell.length_a   1.000
_cell.length_b   1.000
_cell.length_c   1.000
_cell.angle_alpha   90.00
_cell.angle_beta   90.00
_cell.angle_gamma   90.00
#
_symmetry.space_group_name_H-M   'P 1'
#
loop_
_entity.id
_entity.type
_entity.pdbx_description
1 polymer ?
#
loop_
_entity_poly.entity_id
_entity_poly.type
_entity_poly.pdbx_seq_one_letter_code
_entity_poly.pdbx_strand_id
1 'polypeptide(L)'
;MKHVHFTDVNLEEPSEEGIKDMKVRWLISKKDGAENFAMRLFEIQPGGHSPLHQHDWEHEVFILDGSGVVKGEKRQETYKQGDVFFIPSMEWHQFVNTGTTVTKFLCLIPYKK
;
A
#
# COMPACT_ATOMS: atom_id res chain seq x y z
N MET A 1 -12.99 -13.69 16.66
CA MET A 1 -12.37 -12.34 16.57
C MET A 1 -10.87 -12.52 16.45
N LYS A 2 -10.22 -11.86 15.47
CA LYS A 2 -8.75 -11.83 15.37
C LYS A 2 -8.25 -10.55 16.01
N HIS A 3 -7.22 -10.68 16.86
CA HIS A 3 -6.57 -9.54 17.49
C HIS A 3 -5.06 -9.79 17.56
N VAL A 4 -4.30 -9.09 16.74
CA VAL A 4 -2.83 -9.20 16.69
C VAL A 4 -2.22 -7.82 16.57
N HIS A 5 -0.97 -7.66 16.99
CA HIS A 5 -0.20 -6.47 16.67
C HIS A 5 0.38 -6.65 15.26
N PHE A 6 0.53 -5.56 14.50
CA PHE A 6 1.00 -5.68 13.11
C PHE A 6 2.38 -6.33 12.99
N THR A 7 3.23 -6.15 14.00
CA THR A 7 4.57 -6.74 14.00
C THR A 7 4.57 -8.27 14.12
N ASP A 8 3.45 -8.85 14.54
CA ASP A 8 3.29 -10.31 14.61
C ASP A 8 2.88 -10.92 13.27
N VAL A 9 2.56 -10.08 12.28
CA VAL A 9 2.23 -10.53 10.93
C VAL A 9 3.50 -10.54 10.09
N ASN A 10 3.71 -11.62 9.34
CA ASN A 10 4.92 -11.79 8.52
C ASN A 10 5.10 -10.64 7.52
N LEU A 11 6.34 -10.17 7.41
CA LEU A 11 6.75 -9.20 6.41
C LEU A 11 7.24 -9.98 5.19
N GLU A 12 6.58 -9.79 4.05
CA GLU A 12 6.80 -10.58 2.84
C GLU A 12 7.20 -9.72 1.66
N GLU A 13 7.90 -10.33 0.70
CA GLU A 13 8.14 -9.70 -0.59
C GLU A 13 6.83 -9.72 -1.39
N PRO A 14 6.37 -8.58 -1.94
CA PRO A 14 5.23 -8.61 -2.86
C PRO A 14 5.58 -9.40 -4.11
N SER A 15 4.59 -10.07 -4.70
CA SER A 15 4.78 -10.90 -5.89
C SER A 15 4.77 -10.12 -7.21
N GLU A 16 4.46 -8.82 -7.18
CA GLU A 16 4.42 -8.00 -8.39
C GLU A 16 5.82 -7.59 -8.85
N GLU A 17 5.98 -7.45 -10.17
CA GLU A 17 7.19 -6.89 -10.77
C GLU A 17 7.18 -5.37 -10.68
N GLY A 18 8.35 -4.76 -10.82
CA GLY A 18 8.48 -3.30 -10.85
C GLY A 18 8.55 -2.64 -9.49
N ILE A 19 8.72 -3.41 -8.42
CA ILE A 19 8.92 -2.88 -7.08
C ILE A 19 10.41 -2.69 -6.79
N LYS A 20 10.70 -1.79 -5.87
CA LYS A 20 12.05 -1.60 -5.33
C LYS A 20 11.96 -1.35 -3.84
N ASP A 21 12.64 -2.19 -3.04
CA ASP A 21 12.75 -2.03 -1.59
C ASP A 21 11.40 -1.81 -0.89
N MET A 22 10.40 -2.58 -1.29
CA MET A 22 9.05 -2.57 -0.73
C MET A 22 8.68 -3.95 -0.21
N LYS A 23 8.08 -3.99 0.98
CA LYS A 23 7.57 -5.22 1.58
C LYS A 23 6.13 -5.03 2.04
N VAL A 24 5.44 -6.14 2.27
CA VAL A 24 4.02 -6.13 2.63
C VAL A 24 3.73 -7.06 3.80
N ARG A 25 2.83 -6.60 4.67
CA ARG A 25 2.19 -7.45 5.69
C ARG A 25 0.72 -7.56 5.35
N TRP A 26 0.24 -8.76 5.16
CA TRP A 26 -1.18 -9.03 4.95
C TRP A 26 -1.86 -9.12 6.32
N LEU A 27 -2.30 -7.96 6.83
CA LEU A 27 -2.82 -7.85 8.18
C LEU A 27 -4.12 -8.61 8.36
N ILE A 28 -5.05 -8.45 7.43
CA ILE A 28 -6.33 -9.17 7.40
C ILE A 28 -6.60 -9.60 5.96
N SER A 29 -6.87 -10.88 5.78
CA SER A 29 -7.09 -11.46 4.45
C SER A 29 -8.09 -12.60 4.49
N LYS A 30 -8.30 -13.25 3.36
CA LYS A 30 -9.16 -14.43 3.26
C LYS A 30 -8.75 -15.53 4.22
N LYS A 31 -7.47 -15.64 4.53
CA LYS A 31 -6.97 -16.64 5.49
C LYS A 31 -7.58 -16.45 6.88
N ASP A 32 -7.99 -15.25 7.20
CA ASP A 32 -8.63 -14.90 8.48
C ASP A 32 -10.15 -15.00 8.42
N GLY A 33 -10.71 -15.35 7.26
CA GLY A 33 -12.14 -15.41 7.04
C GLY A 33 -12.76 -14.10 6.58
N ALA A 34 -11.95 -13.11 6.18
CA ALA A 34 -12.46 -11.84 5.67
C ALA A 34 -13.07 -12.05 4.27
N GLU A 35 -14.33 -11.64 4.10
CA GLU A 35 -15.10 -11.94 2.89
C GLU A 35 -15.15 -10.81 1.88
N ASN A 36 -15.02 -9.55 2.33
CA ASN A 36 -15.30 -8.39 1.49
C ASN A 36 -14.07 -7.58 1.12
N PHE A 37 -13.12 -7.42 2.02
CA PHE A 37 -11.92 -6.62 1.75
C PHE A 37 -10.74 -7.11 2.58
N ALA A 38 -9.53 -6.78 2.10
CA ALA A 38 -8.28 -7.08 2.79
C ALA A 38 -7.62 -5.80 3.26
N MET A 39 -6.84 -5.91 4.35
CA MET A 39 -6.03 -4.82 4.87
C MET A 39 -4.57 -5.22 4.79
N ARG A 40 -3.78 -4.42 4.07
CA ARG A 40 -2.34 -4.62 3.93
C ARG A 40 -1.58 -3.44 4.51
N LEU A 41 -0.41 -3.70 5.09
CA LEU A 41 0.54 -2.67 5.48
C LEU A 41 1.75 -2.79 4.57
N PHE A 42 2.07 -1.73 3.83
CA PHE A 42 3.26 -1.67 2.99
C PHE A 42 4.35 -0.87 3.69
N GLU A 43 5.59 -1.31 3.51
CA GLU A 43 6.79 -0.63 3.99
C GLU A 43 7.72 -0.41 2.81
N ILE A 44 8.07 0.86 2.55
CA ILE A 44 8.97 1.24 1.45
C ILE A 44 10.17 1.94 2.04
N GLN A 45 11.37 1.42 1.77
CA GLN A 45 12.62 2.03 2.22
C GLN A 45 12.88 3.32 1.44
N PRO A 46 13.70 4.26 1.99
CA PRO A 46 14.09 5.45 1.25
C PRO A 46 14.66 5.09 -0.13
N GLY A 47 14.19 5.76 -1.16
CA GLY A 47 14.54 5.47 -2.55
C GLY A 47 13.77 4.34 -3.19
N GLY A 48 12.96 3.63 -2.42
CA GLY A 48 12.13 2.53 -2.93
C GLY A 48 10.81 3.01 -3.51
N HIS A 49 10.10 2.09 -4.15
CA HIS A 49 8.81 2.42 -4.77
C HIS A 49 7.97 1.17 -5.03
N SER A 50 6.66 1.39 -5.14
CA SER A 50 5.72 0.38 -5.61
C SER A 50 5.77 0.30 -7.14
N PRO A 51 5.13 -0.71 -7.76
CA PRO A 51 5.04 -0.70 -9.22
C PRO A 51 4.20 0.47 -9.71
N LEU A 52 4.47 0.94 -10.92
CA LEU A 52 3.56 1.84 -11.62
C LEU A 52 2.52 0.95 -12.31
N HIS A 53 1.31 0.95 -11.80
CA HIS A 53 0.28 0.02 -12.28
C HIS A 53 -1.12 0.62 -12.17
N GLN A 54 -2.09 -0.09 -12.75
CA GLN A 54 -3.52 0.17 -12.57
C GLN A 54 -4.22 -1.16 -12.34
N HIS A 55 -5.35 -1.08 -11.62
CA HIS A 55 -6.19 -2.26 -11.35
C HIS A 55 -7.65 -1.91 -11.60
N ASP A 56 -8.47 -2.92 -11.87
CA ASP A 56 -9.91 -2.74 -12.02
C ASP A 56 -10.67 -2.78 -10.68
N TRP A 57 -9.98 -2.45 -9.59
CA TRP A 57 -10.55 -2.26 -8.27
C TRP A 57 -9.97 -1.01 -7.63
N GLU A 58 -10.68 -0.47 -6.64
CA GLU A 58 -10.23 0.73 -5.93
C GLU A 58 -9.31 0.39 -4.77
N HIS A 59 -8.50 1.38 -4.39
CA HIS A 59 -7.66 1.32 -3.20
C HIS A 59 -8.04 2.45 -2.25
N GLU A 60 -8.03 2.16 -0.94
CA GLU A 60 -8.10 3.18 0.11
C GLU A 60 -6.80 3.11 0.90
N VAL A 61 -6.11 4.23 1.00
CA VAL A 61 -4.77 4.30 1.58
C VAL A 61 -4.70 5.31 2.69
N PHE A 62 -4.07 4.94 3.80
CA PHE A 62 -3.77 5.84 4.91
C PHE A 62 -2.27 5.81 5.17
N ILE A 63 -1.60 6.97 5.06
CA ILE A 63 -0.15 7.08 5.31
C ILE A 63 0.09 7.11 6.82
N LEU A 64 0.67 6.06 7.35
CA LEU A 64 0.99 5.95 8.77
C LEU A 64 2.27 6.66 9.15
N ASP A 65 3.27 6.64 8.25
CA ASP A 65 4.58 7.25 8.50
C ASP A 65 5.29 7.50 7.19
N GLY A 66 6.18 8.50 7.20
CA GLY A 66 7.02 8.81 6.05
C GLY A 66 6.46 9.89 5.14
N SER A 67 7.20 10.18 4.08
CA SER A 67 6.85 11.19 3.08
C SER A 67 7.39 10.78 1.72
N GLY A 68 6.76 11.27 0.67
CA GLY A 68 7.17 10.96 -0.69
C GLY A 68 6.20 11.50 -1.72
N VAL A 69 6.07 10.76 -2.81
CA VAL A 69 5.27 11.17 -3.97
C VAL A 69 4.42 9.99 -4.43
N VAL A 70 3.17 10.29 -4.79
CA VAL A 70 2.33 9.37 -5.55
C VAL A 70 2.30 9.88 -6.99
N LYS A 71 2.77 9.05 -7.91
CA LYS A 71 2.77 9.36 -9.34
C LYS A 71 1.56 8.71 -10.01
N GLY A 72 0.86 9.48 -10.82
CA GLY A 72 -0.18 8.98 -11.69
C GLY A 72 0.23 9.15 -13.15
N GLU A 73 -0.71 8.96 -14.07
CA GLU A 73 -0.44 9.10 -15.51
C GLU A 73 -0.19 10.57 -15.89
N LYS A 74 -1.00 11.48 -15.33
CA LYS A 74 -0.99 12.90 -15.69
C LYS A 74 -0.81 13.84 -14.51
N ARG A 75 -0.69 13.31 -13.31
CA ARG A 75 -0.55 14.11 -12.11
C ARG A 75 0.38 13.44 -11.12
N GLN A 76 0.91 14.24 -10.23
CA GLN A 76 1.79 13.80 -9.17
C GLN A 76 1.41 14.56 -7.91
N GLU A 77 1.29 13.83 -6.80
CA GLU A 77 0.96 14.42 -5.49
C GLU A 77 2.04 14.06 -4.50
N THR A 78 2.38 14.99 -3.61
CA THR A 78 3.23 14.67 -2.45
C THR A 78 2.37 14.07 -1.35
N TYR A 79 2.96 13.18 -0.55
CA TYR A 79 2.28 12.63 0.62
C TYR A 79 3.14 12.79 1.87
N LYS A 80 2.48 12.81 3.01
CA LYS A 80 3.10 12.82 4.34
C LYS A 80 2.24 12.03 5.31
N GLN A 81 2.76 11.82 6.50
CA GLN A 81 2.05 11.14 7.58
C GLN A 81 0.66 11.75 7.78
N GLY A 82 -0.34 10.89 7.87
CA GLY A 82 -1.73 11.30 8.09
C GLY A 82 -2.54 11.54 6.82
N ASP A 83 -1.90 11.54 5.65
CA ASP A 83 -2.62 11.72 4.39
C ASP A 83 -3.44 10.49 4.02
N VAL A 84 -4.54 10.74 3.33
CA VAL A 84 -5.47 9.70 2.85
C VAL A 84 -5.56 9.79 1.34
N PHE A 85 -5.50 8.63 0.67
CA PHE A 85 -5.71 8.56 -0.77
C PHE A 85 -6.85 7.60 -1.09
N PHE A 86 -7.71 8.02 -1.98
CA PHE A 86 -8.64 7.14 -2.67
C PHE A 86 -8.15 7.02 -4.12
N ILE A 87 -7.87 5.80 -4.54
CA ILE A 87 -7.41 5.53 -5.90
C ILE A 87 -8.54 4.77 -6.62
N PRO A 88 -9.23 5.44 -7.56
CA PRO A 88 -10.32 4.79 -8.29
C PRO A 88 -9.83 3.61 -9.12
N SER A 89 -10.78 2.74 -9.48
CA SER A 89 -10.54 1.67 -10.44
C SER A 89 -9.90 2.23 -11.72
N MET A 90 -8.89 1.54 -12.22
CA MET A 90 -8.17 1.84 -13.48
C MET A 90 -7.32 3.11 -13.46
N GLU A 91 -7.16 3.78 -12.32
CA GLU A 91 -6.26 4.94 -12.24
C GLU A 91 -4.82 4.46 -12.03
N TRP A 92 -3.90 4.93 -12.89
CA TRP A 92 -2.47 4.65 -12.75
C TRP A 92 -1.92 5.26 -11.47
N HIS A 93 -1.13 4.51 -10.74
CA HIS A 93 -0.52 4.99 -9.50
C HIS A 93 0.79 4.28 -9.19
N GLN A 94 1.68 5.01 -8.51
CA GLN A 94 2.93 4.48 -7.97
C GLN A 94 3.30 5.29 -6.73
N PHE A 95 3.57 4.61 -5.62
CA PHE A 95 4.08 5.26 -4.40
C PHE A 95 5.60 5.23 -4.42
N VAL A 96 6.21 6.40 -4.22
CA VAL A 96 7.68 6.54 -4.21
C VAL A 96 8.09 7.17 -2.88
N ASN A 97 9.03 6.55 -2.20
CA ASN A 97 9.60 7.12 -0.97
C ASN A 97 10.76 8.04 -1.32
N THR A 98 10.50 9.35 -1.30
CA THR A 98 11.50 10.39 -1.53
C THR A 98 12.03 10.98 -0.22
N GLY A 99 11.60 10.45 0.91
CA GLY A 99 12.02 10.90 2.23
C GLY A 99 13.27 10.18 2.72
N THR A 100 13.56 10.35 4.02
CA THR A 100 14.74 9.80 4.67
C THR A 100 14.40 8.67 5.65
N THR A 101 13.12 8.42 5.87
CA THR A 101 12.64 7.36 6.77
C THR A 101 11.77 6.38 5.99
N VAL A 102 11.48 5.22 6.58
CA VAL A 102 10.62 4.22 5.96
C VAL A 102 9.20 4.77 5.83
N THR A 103 8.64 4.67 4.63
CA THR A 103 7.23 4.94 4.41
C THR A 103 6.42 3.72 4.82
N LYS A 104 5.37 3.94 5.63
CA LYS A 104 4.42 2.89 6.00
C LYS A 104 3.02 3.37 5.69
N PHE A 105 2.26 2.56 4.97
CA PHE A 105 0.87 2.89 4.70
C PHE A 105 -0.04 1.66 4.71
N LEU A 106 -1.27 1.90 5.17
CA LEU A 106 -2.33 0.90 5.06
C LEU A 106 -2.96 1.02 3.68
N CYS A 107 -3.27 -0.13 3.09
CA CYS A 107 -3.97 -0.18 1.82
C CYS A 107 -5.09 -1.23 1.93
N LEU A 108 -6.32 -0.76 1.79
CA LEU A 108 -7.50 -1.61 1.78
C LEU A 108 -7.92 -1.85 0.34
N ILE A 109 -8.17 -3.12 0.03
CA ILE A 109 -8.65 -3.52 -1.29
C ILE A 109 -9.86 -4.45 -1.13
N PRO A 110 -10.84 -4.38 -2.06
CA PRO A 110 -11.94 -5.32 -2.05
C PRO A 110 -11.50 -6.66 -2.64
N TYR A 111 -12.21 -7.72 -2.26
CA TYR A 111 -12.09 -8.97 -2.99
C TYR A 111 -13.02 -8.91 -4.20
N LYS A 112 -12.47 -9.28 -5.33
CA LYS A 112 -13.24 -9.37 -6.55
C LYS A 112 -14.11 -10.63 -6.50
N LYS A 113 -15.38 -10.43 -6.70
CA LYS A 113 -16.36 -11.52 -6.69
C LYS A 113 -16.71 -11.96 -8.09
#